data_fa1319b7ab92bb0a27470cfb9a0f7af8
#
_entry.id   fa1319b7ab92bb0a27470cfb9a0f7af8
#
_cell.length_a   1.000
_cell.length_b   1.000
_cell.length_c   1.000
_cell.angle_alpha   90.00
_cell.angle_beta   90.00
_cell.angle_gamma   90.00
#
_symmetry.space_group_name_H-M   'P 1'
#
loop_
_entity.id
_entity.type
_entity.pdbx_description
1 polymer ?
#
loop_
_entity_poly.entity_id
_entity_poly.type
_entity_poly.pdbx_seq_one_letter_code
_entity_poly.pdbx_strand_id
1 'polypeptide(L)'
;MDSLMWHRMLWIGLSFALALAVQTPLPAAEATIRETTLEIPTYQVGPEDKNPPLWNGNVYPYPMQTNIGRDKADRTYRAVVLENDYLRVIVLPELGGRVYAAHDKTNEEFDFVYRNHVVKPGLVALRGAWLSGGIEWNFPTRGHTVNTFSPVPYKLLRNDDGSVTCAVGTLEWVRRMKWSVQITVFPDRSCFQNRILLANPTLTHNNAYFWANAAVHAWDDTKVSFPPTAYTYAGRRRDPQPWPIHEGRDLGWYKNTPRAFDYFSGTPADFVAAYNQQRDCGSVLFASRDQSFGKKFWTWGTARSGLIWEDILTDADGQYIELQSGRLLTQGDSWLFEPHMQESWEEYWFPIKQMDGFASANQDAAVNFAVRQGKLLVALNVTRPFPEATVSVSTAGGEIFRESANLQPGESWRREINAPPKPQACRLV
;
A
#
# COMPACT_ATOMS: atom_id res chain seq x y z
N MET A 1 -12.05 33.29 -16.18
CA MET A 1 -11.08 34.23 -15.63
C MET A 1 -10.71 33.70 -14.26
N ASP A 2 -9.59 33.08 -14.23
CA ASP A 2 -8.65 32.77 -13.17
C ASP A 2 -9.13 32.22 -11.83
N SER A 3 -9.18 30.89 -11.75
CA SER A 3 -8.97 30.18 -10.48
C SER A 3 -7.78 29.23 -10.65
N LEU A 4 -6.57 29.78 -10.56
CA LEU A 4 -5.35 29.01 -10.30
C LEU A 4 -5.42 28.49 -8.86
N MET A 5 -5.88 27.25 -8.69
CA MET A 5 -5.79 26.54 -7.42
C MET A 5 -4.35 26.07 -7.20
N TRP A 6 -3.66 26.71 -6.29
CA TRP A 6 -2.31 26.37 -5.87
C TRP A 6 -2.35 25.11 -4.97
N HIS A 7 -1.80 24.01 -5.45
CA HIS A 7 -1.43 22.88 -4.60
C HIS A 7 -0.13 23.23 -3.89
N ARG A 8 -0.23 23.54 -2.60
CA ARG A 8 0.96 23.69 -1.74
C ARG A 8 1.20 22.41 -0.98
N MET A 9 2.43 21.87 -1.16
CA MET A 9 2.99 20.79 -0.37
C MET A 9 2.86 21.08 1.13
N LEU A 10 2.32 20.13 1.87
CA LEU A 10 2.45 20.09 3.32
C LEU A 10 3.86 19.57 3.66
N TRP A 11 4.66 20.40 4.30
CA TRP A 11 5.89 19.98 4.97
C TRP A 11 5.60 19.89 6.46
N ILE A 12 5.83 18.72 7.05
CA ILE A 12 5.84 18.56 8.51
C ILE A 12 7.29 18.74 8.94
N GLY A 13 7.62 19.90 9.46
CA GLY A 13 8.91 20.16 10.08
C GLY A 13 8.76 20.02 11.60
N LEU A 14 9.45 19.08 12.21
CA LEU A 14 9.56 18.93 13.65
C LEU A 14 10.90 19.52 14.10
N SER A 15 10.86 20.61 14.88
CA SER A 15 12.07 21.21 15.47
C SER A 15 12.27 20.63 16.87
N PHE A 16 13.42 20.03 17.12
CA PHE A 16 13.80 19.48 18.41
C PHE A 16 14.62 20.50 19.22
N ALA A 17 14.17 20.78 20.43
CA ALA A 17 15.02 21.38 21.47
C ALA A 17 15.42 20.28 22.44
N LEU A 18 16.73 20.01 22.56
CA LEU A 18 17.29 18.97 23.42
C LEU A 18 17.36 19.47 24.85
N ALA A 19 16.48 18.98 25.74
CA ALA A 19 16.62 19.08 27.17
C ALA A 19 16.90 17.68 27.74
N LEU A 20 18.08 17.47 28.32
CA LEU A 20 18.49 16.22 28.98
C LEU A 20 17.72 16.06 30.30
N ALA A 21 16.58 15.37 30.25
CA ALA A 21 15.97 14.77 31.43
C ALA A 21 16.38 13.30 31.50
N VAL A 22 16.98 12.87 32.60
CA VAL A 22 17.28 11.47 32.92
C VAL A 22 15.95 10.75 33.11
N GLN A 23 15.44 10.13 32.04
CA GLN A 23 14.27 9.26 32.07
C GLN A 23 14.73 7.83 32.40
N THR A 24 14.06 7.19 33.37
CA THR A 24 14.11 5.74 33.52
C THR A 24 13.74 5.11 32.18
N PRO A 25 14.54 4.18 31.63
CA PRO A 25 14.21 3.57 30.36
C PRO A 25 12.88 2.83 30.50
N LEU A 26 11.90 3.23 29.72
CA LEU A 26 10.75 2.40 29.42
C LEU A 26 11.28 1.07 28.86
N PRO A 27 10.64 -0.08 29.18
CA PRO A 27 11.02 -1.33 28.55
C PRO A 27 11.10 -1.10 27.05
N ALA A 28 12.23 -1.46 26.45
CA ALA A 28 12.42 -1.27 25.02
C ALA A 28 11.29 -1.99 24.27
N ALA A 29 10.59 -1.27 23.42
CA ALA A 29 9.62 -1.87 22.51
C ALA A 29 10.33 -2.99 21.74
N GLU A 30 9.67 -4.13 21.57
CA GLU A 30 10.28 -5.30 20.93
C GLU A 30 9.52 -5.64 19.63
N ALA A 31 10.27 -5.88 18.56
CA ALA A 31 9.74 -6.51 17.37
C ALA A 31 10.11 -7.99 17.34
N THR A 32 9.14 -8.83 17.01
CA THR A 32 9.31 -10.29 16.95
C THR A 32 9.09 -10.83 15.56
N ILE A 33 9.82 -11.89 15.22
CA ILE A 33 9.60 -12.64 13.98
C ILE A 33 9.61 -14.13 14.29
N ARG A 34 8.61 -14.83 13.79
CA ARG A 34 8.50 -16.28 13.93
C ARG A 34 7.94 -16.95 12.70
N GLU A 35 8.37 -18.16 12.47
CA GLU A 35 7.75 -19.07 11.52
C GLU A 35 6.62 -19.85 12.21
N THR A 36 5.51 -20.02 11.52
CA THR A 36 4.33 -20.75 11.99
C THR A 36 3.59 -21.36 10.80
N THR A 37 2.45 -21.95 11.07
CA THR A 37 1.53 -22.42 10.04
C THR A 37 0.16 -21.75 10.20
N LEU A 38 -0.51 -21.54 9.07
CA LEU A 38 -1.89 -21.09 9.00
C LEU A 38 -2.72 -22.13 8.22
N GLU A 39 -3.84 -22.51 8.79
CA GLU A 39 -4.85 -23.29 8.08
C GLU A 39 -5.80 -22.31 7.38
N ILE A 40 -5.94 -22.42 6.06
CA ILE A 40 -6.77 -21.52 5.25
C ILE A 40 -7.63 -22.38 4.34
N PRO A 41 -8.97 -22.18 4.30
CA PRO A 41 -9.84 -22.80 3.32
C PRO A 41 -9.35 -22.51 1.91
N THR A 42 -9.13 -23.54 1.12
CA THR A 42 -8.44 -23.42 -0.15
C THR A 42 -9.19 -24.14 -1.25
N TYR A 43 -9.52 -23.43 -2.32
CA TYR A 43 -10.00 -24.03 -3.56
C TYR A 43 -8.83 -24.62 -4.34
N GLN A 44 -9.06 -25.76 -4.94
CA GLN A 44 -8.00 -26.51 -5.58
C GLN A 44 -7.40 -25.76 -6.78
N VAL A 45 -6.08 -25.72 -6.82
CA VAL A 45 -5.29 -25.51 -8.03
C VAL A 45 -4.72 -26.88 -8.41
N GLY A 46 -5.18 -27.43 -9.52
CA GLY A 46 -4.75 -28.72 -10.02
C GLY A 46 -3.30 -28.68 -10.55
N PRO A 47 -2.84 -29.77 -11.12
CA PRO A 47 -1.49 -29.83 -11.67
C PRO A 47 -1.31 -28.80 -12.79
N GLU A 48 -0.08 -28.29 -12.90
CA GLU A 48 0.33 -27.41 -14.00
C GLU A 48 0.19 -28.12 -15.35
N ASP A 49 0.02 -27.33 -16.41
CA ASP A 49 0.00 -27.85 -17.78
C ASP A 49 1.32 -28.57 -18.07
N LYS A 50 1.26 -29.71 -18.75
CA LYS A 50 2.45 -30.54 -18.99
C LYS A 50 3.55 -29.84 -19.79
N ASN A 51 3.14 -28.94 -20.69
CA ASN A 51 4.05 -28.20 -21.56
C ASN A 51 3.93 -26.70 -21.30
N PRO A 52 5.05 -25.98 -21.14
CA PRO A 52 5.02 -24.53 -21.10
C PRO A 52 4.59 -23.93 -22.46
N PRO A 53 3.93 -22.77 -22.47
CA PRO A 53 3.41 -22.16 -23.69
C PRO A 53 4.54 -21.51 -24.52
N LEU A 54 5.17 -22.27 -25.41
CA LEU A 54 6.29 -21.82 -26.24
C LEU A 54 5.97 -20.54 -27.06
N TRP A 55 4.70 -20.35 -27.44
CA TRP A 55 4.25 -19.16 -28.17
C TRP A 55 4.11 -17.90 -27.30
N ASN A 56 4.12 -18.04 -25.96
CA ASN A 56 3.95 -16.90 -25.04
C ASN A 56 5.29 -16.53 -24.38
N GLY A 57 6.03 -15.65 -25.03
CA GLY A 57 7.33 -15.17 -24.55
C GLY A 57 7.28 -14.36 -23.23
N ASN A 58 6.10 -14.07 -22.68
CA ASN A 58 5.93 -13.47 -21.36
C ASN A 58 5.79 -14.51 -20.24
N VAL A 59 5.62 -15.78 -20.57
CA VAL A 59 5.42 -16.88 -19.61
C VAL A 59 6.45 -17.98 -19.78
N TYR A 60 6.82 -18.33 -21.03
CA TYR A 60 7.81 -19.40 -21.27
C TYR A 60 9.14 -19.07 -20.54
N PRO A 61 9.73 -19.99 -19.76
CA PRO A 61 9.49 -21.46 -19.74
C PRO A 61 8.56 -21.95 -18.60
N TYR A 62 7.78 -21.10 -17.96
CA TYR A 62 6.84 -21.54 -16.92
C TYR A 62 5.66 -22.29 -17.53
N PRO A 63 5.25 -23.46 -16.98
CA PRO A 63 3.98 -24.08 -17.34
C PRO A 63 2.81 -23.22 -16.89
N MET A 64 1.68 -23.29 -17.59
CA MET A 64 0.44 -22.62 -17.19
C MET A 64 -0.18 -23.26 -15.94
N GLN A 65 -0.93 -22.47 -15.19
CA GLN A 65 -1.70 -22.89 -14.02
C GLN A 65 -3.19 -22.57 -14.28
N THR A 66 -3.77 -23.26 -15.25
CA THR A 66 -5.16 -23.00 -15.70
C THR A 66 -6.17 -23.97 -15.11
N ASN A 67 -5.69 -25.05 -14.49
CA ASN A 67 -6.54 -26.08 -13.90
C ASN A 67 -6.98 -25.66 -12.49
N ILE A 68 -8.02 -24.83 -12.39
CA ILE A 68 -8.61 -24.38 -11.13
C ILE A 68 -9.92 -25.13 -10.85
N GLY A 69 -10.05 -25.65 -9.63
CA GLY A 69 -11.24 -26.37 -9.16
C GLY A 69 -12.21 -25.48 -8.37
N ARG A 70 -13.35 -26.06 -8.03
CA ARG A 70 -14.35 -25.45 -7.15
C ARG A 70 -14.55 -26.24 -5.85
N ASP A 71 -13.80 -27.30 -5.66
CA ASP A 71 -13.77 -28.04 -4.40
C ASP A 71 -12.86 -27.31 -3.41
N LYS A 72 -13.34 -27.13 -2.19
CA LYS A 72 -12.66 -26.40 -1.13
C LYS A 72 -12.33 -27.35 0.02
N ALA A 73 -11.12 -27.28 0.52
CA ALA A 73 -10.67 -27.98 1.72
C ALA A 73 -9.67 -27.12 2.48
N ASP A 74 -9.56 -27.35 3.78
CA ASP A 74 -8.54 -26.66 4.59
C ASP A 74 -7.14 -27.14 4.18
N ARG A 75 -6.26 -26.17 4.01
CA ARG A 75 -4.86 -26.41 3.69
C ARG A 75 -3.96 -25.62 4.64
N THR A 76 -2.96 -26.30 5.15
CA THR A 76 -1.93 -25.69 5.99
C THR A 76 -0.87 -25.04 5.13
N TYR A 77 -0.61 -23.77 5.34
CA TYR A 77 0.44 -22.98 4.70
C TYR A 77 1.49 -22.59 5.73
N ARG A 78 2.75 -22.59 5.30
CA ARG A 78 3.81 -21.97 6.08
C ARG A 78 3.61 -20.45 6.07
N ALA A 79 3.70 -19.83 7.25
CA ALA A 79 3.54 -18.40 7.43
C ALA A 79 4.70 -17.83 8.24
N VAL A 80 5.11 -16.63 7.90
CA VAL A 80 6.02 -15.82 8.71
C VAL A 80 5.21 -14.67 9.32
N VAL A 81 5.25 -14.55 10.64
CA VAL A 81 4.59 -13.48 11.39
C VAL A 81 5.65 -12.54 11.94
N LEU A 82 5.55 -11.27 11.54
CA LEU A 82 6.32 -10.16 12.10
C LEU A 82 5.37 -9.34 12.96
N GLU A 83 5.76 -9.01 14.19
CA GLU A 83 4.84 -8.40 15.15
C GLU A 83 5.58 -7.46 16.12
N ASN A 84 4.92 -6.35 16.45
CA ASN A 84 5.28 -5.46 17.55
C ASN A 84 4.01 -5.11 18.35
N ASP A 85 4.07 -4.09 19.19
CA ASP A 85 2.91 -3.65 19.99
C ASP A 85 1.76 -3.09 19.14
N TYR A 86 2.04 -2.57 17.94
CA TYR A 86 1.10 -1.87 17.07
C TYR A 86 0.57 -2.72 15.93
N LEU A 87 1.43 -3.54 15.34
CA LEU A 87 1.15 -4.23 14.07
C LEU A 87 1.43 -5.74 14.16
N ARG A 88 0.66 -6.48 13.38
CA ARG A 88 0.97 -7.86 13.00
C ARG A 88 0.96 -8.00 11.50
N VAL A 89 2.07 -8.38 10.89
CA VAL A 89 2.24 -8.59 9.45
C VAL A 89 2.47 -10.07 9.18
N ILE A 90 1.70 -10.64 8.25
CA ILE A 90 1.74 -12.07 7.89
C ILE A 90 2.22 -12.21 6.46
N VAL A 91 3.27 -13.00 6.25
CA VAL A 91 3.82 -13.31 4.92
C VAL A 91 3.59 -14.78 4.61
N LEU A 92 3.14 -15.09 3.39
CA LEU A 92 2.97 -16.46 2.89
C LEU A 92 4.01 -16.78 1.80
N PRO A 93 5.13 -17.41 2.15
CA PRO A 93 6.17 -17.76 1.18
C PRO A 93 5.68 -18.71 0.08
N GLU A 94 4.74 -19.61 0.38
CA GLU A 94 4.21 -20.59 -0.58
C GLU A 94 3.28 -19.99 -1.62
N LEU A 95 2.77 -18.78 -1.39
CA LEU A 95 1.87 -18.06 -2.27
C LEU A 95 2.52 -16.78 -2.81
N GLY A 96 3.64 -16.94 -3.52
CA GLY A 96 4.34 -15.83 -4.18
C GLY A 96 5.15 -14.93 -3.26
N GLY A 97 5.36 -15.30 -1.99
CA GLY A 97 6.06 -14.47 -1.00
C GLY A 97 5.32 -13.17 -0.66
N ARG A 98 3.99 -13.16 -0.80
CA ARG A 98 3.16 -11.97 -0.54
C ARG A 98 3.03 -11.63 0.93
N VAL A 99 2.84 -10.37 1.24
CA VAL A 99 2.17 -9.99 2.49
C VAL A 99 0.71 -10.43 2.35
N TYR A 100 0.29 -11.38 3.20
CA TYR A 100 -1.05 -11.94 3.16
C TYR A 100 -2.05 -11.05 3.89
N ALA A 101 -1.63 -10.49 5.02
CA ALA A 101 -2.43 -9.61 5.85
C ALA A 101 -1.52 -8.68 6.67
N ALA A 102 -2.03 -7.51 7.03
CA ALA A 102 -1.43 -6.64 8.02
C ALA A 102 -2.53 -6.05 8.90
N HIS A 103 -2.41 -6.28 10.21
CA HIS A 103 -3.40 -5.92 11.21
C HIS A 103 -2.93 -4.73 12.05
N ASP A 104 -3.84 -3.80 12.32
CA ASP A 104 -3.70 -2.76 13.34
C ASP A 104 -4.18 -3.31 14.68
N LYS A 105 -3.25 -3.72 15.55
CA LYS A 105 -3.54 -4.26 16.89
C LYS A 105 -4.15 -3.21 17.82
N THR A 106 -4.03 -1.94 17.48
CA THR A 106 -4.54 -0.82 18.26
C THR A 106 -5.94 -0.38 17.83
N ASN A 107 -6.53 -1.08 16.85
CA ASN A 107 -7.87 -0.82 16.29
C ASN A 107 -8.61 -2.13 16.00
N GLU A 108 -8.90 -2.91 17.05
CA GLU A 108 -9.69 -4.16 16.98
C GLU A 108 -9.18 -5.15 15.90
N GLU A 109 -7.85 -5.24 15.72
CA GLU A 109 -7.21 -6.09 14.70
C GLU A 109 -7.68 -5.75 13.26
N PHE A 110 -7.93 -4.46 12.98
CA PHE A 110 -8.34 -4.01 11.65
C PHE A 110 -7.31 -4.40 10.58
N ASP A 111 -7.78 -5.12 9.55
CA ASP A 111 -6.99 -5.49 8.38
C ASP A 111 -6.77 -4.27 7.47
N PHE A 112 -5.70 -3.49 7.70
CA PHE A 112 -5.39 -2.34 6.84
C PHE A 112 -4.71 -2.75 5.51
N VAL A 113 -4.31 -4.01 5.38
CA VAL A 113 -4.10 -4.72 4.12
C VAL A 113 -5.14 -5.82 4.05
N TYR A 114 -6.02 -5.77 3.06
CA TYR A 114 -7.14 -6.69 2.91
C TYR A 114 -6.71 -8.15 2.96
N ARG A 115 -7.22 -8.87 3.93
CA ARG A 115 -7.04 -10.30 4.09
C ARG A 115 -8.17 -11.03 3.38
N ASN A 116 -7.84 -11.89 2.43
CA ASN A 116 -8.78 -12.85 1.89
C ASN A 116 -8.75 -14.12 2.75
N HIS A 117 -9.82 -14.42 3.45
CA HIS A 117 -9.89 -15.57 4.36
C HIS A 117 -9.99 -16.92 3.63
N VAL A 118 -10.00 -16.91 2.30
CA VAL A 118 -10.01 -18.10 1.47
C VAL A 118 -8.98 -17.96 0.35
N VAL A 119 -8.27 -19.03 0.07
CA VAL A 119 -7.44 -19.10 -1.15
C VAL A 119 -8.35 -19.56 -2.29
N LYS A 120 -8.86 -18.60 -3.07
CA LYS A 120 -9.81 -18.84 -4.17
C LYS A 120 -9.24 -18.30 -5.47
N PRO A 121 -8.72 -19.19 -6.36
CA PRO A 121 -8.04 -18.75 -7.56
C PRO A 121 -9.00 -18.23 -8.63
N GLY A 122 -8.63 -17.10 -9.25
CA GLY A 122 -9.18 -16.63 -10.53
C GLY A 122 -8.13 -16.74 -11.64
N LEU A 123 -8.54 -16.78 -12.92
CA LEU A 123 -7.62 -16.84 -14.05
C LEU A 123 -7.24 -15.42 -14.52
N VAL A 124 -6.38 -14.75 -13.75
CA VAL A 124 -6.00 -13.33 -13.96
C VAL A 124 -4.49 -13.16 -14.14
N ALA A 125 -3.66 -14.02 -13.51
CA ALA A 125 -2.20 -13.91 -13.59
C ALA A 125 -1.62 -14.36 -14.93
N LEU A 126 -0.36 -14.01 -15.20
CA LEU A 126 0.35 -14.40 -16.42
C LEU A 126 0.31 -15.91 -16.70
N ARG A 127 0.36 -16.73 -15.65
CA ARG A 127 0.26 -18.20 -15.72
C ARG A 127 -1.17 -18.75 -15.59
N GLY A 128 -2.15 -17.92 -15.39
CA GLY A 128 -3.56 -18.25 -15.15
C GLY A 128 -3.96 -18.01 -13.70
N ALA A 129 -3.81 -19.00 -12.81
CA ALA A 129 -4.25 -18.90 -11.42
C ALA A 129 -3.66 -17.68 -10.70
N TRP A 130 -4.53 -16.91 -10.06
CA TRP A 130 -4.21 -15.71 -9.31
C TRP A 130 -5.01 -15.67 -8.00
N LEU A 131 -4.37 -15.20 -6.95
CA LEU A 131 -4.97 -14.98 -5.64
C LEU A 131 -5.13 -13.49 -5.38
N SER A 132 -6.34 -13.07 -5.03
CA SER A 132 -6.63 -11.70 -4.58
C SER A 132 -6.24 -11.47 -3.12
N GLY A 133 -6.15 -10.21 -2.73
CA GLY A 133 -5.82 -9.81 -1.37
C GLY A 133 -4.33 -9.71 -1.08
N GLY A 134 -3.99 -9.11 0.05
CA GLY A 134 -2.61 -8.90 0.44
C GLY A 134 -1.83 -7.92 -0.45
N ILE A 135 -0.51 -8.06 -0.46
CA ILE A 135 0.39 -7.32 -1.35
C ILE A 135 1.17 -8.31 -2.20
N GLU A 136 1.09 -8.17 -3.52
CA GLU A 136 1.87 -8.96 -4.47
C GLU A 136 2.94 -8.13 -5.19
N TRP A 137 3.99 -8.80 -5.68
CA TRP A 137 5.16 -8.23 -6.30
C TRP A 137 5.21 -8.59 -7.78
N ASN A 138 4.94 -7.61 -8.66
CA ASN A 138 4.83 -7.83 -10.10
C ASN A 138 6.10 -7.35 -10.82
N PHE A 139 6.96 -8.29 -11.18
CA PHE A 139 8.25 -8.07 -11.81
C PHE A 139 8.70 -9.31 -12.60
N PRO A 140 9.47 -9.17 -13.67
CA PRO A 140 9.79 -7.98 -14.48
C PRO A 140 8.82 -7.75 -15.64
N THR A 141 7.86 -8.66 -15.83
CA THR A 141 6.90 -8.67 -16.93
C THR A 141 5.60 -8.01 -16.50
N ARG A 142 5.04 -7.15 -17.37
CA ARG A 142 3.76 -6.50 -17.12
C ARG A 142 2.64 -7.54 -16.94
N GLY A 143 1.89 -7.39 -15.86
CA GLY A 143 0.79 -8.26 -15.45
C GLY A 143 0.99 -8.81 -14.05
N HIS A 144 0.03 -9.62 -13.57
CA HIS A 144 0.16 -10.27 -12.27
C HIS A 144 1.24 -11.35 -12.33
N THR A 145 2.05 -11.42 -11.28
CA THR A 145 3.28 -12.21 -11.24
C THR A 145 3.08 -13.69 -11.64
N VAL A 146 4.11 -14.27 -12.23
CA VAL A 146 4.17 -15.73 -12.49
C VAL A 146 4.25 -16.56 -11.20
N ASN A 147 4.52 -15.94 -10.06
CA ASN A 147 4.78 -16.64 -8.80
C ASN A 147 3.56 -16.72 -7.87
N THR A 148 2.37 -16.23 -8.25
CA THR A 148 1.19 -16.15 -7.36
C THR A 148 0.93 -17.46 -6.60
N PHE A 149 0.98 -18.62 -7.28
CA PHE A 149 0.81 -19.96 -6.70
C PHE A 149 2.12 -20.75 -6.72
N SER A 150 3.26 -20.09 -6.58
CA SER A 150 4.56 -20.74 -6.53
C SER A 150 5.29 -20.34 -5.26
N PRO A 151 5.96 -21.29 -4.59
CA PRO A 151 6.82 -20.99 -3.46
C PRO A 151 7.95 -20.04 -3.85
N VAL A 152 8.21 -19.06 -2.99
CA VAL A 152 9.30 -18.12 -3.12
C VAL A 152 10.27 -18.32 -1.94
N PRO A 153 11.58 -18.41 -2.18
CA PRO A 153 12.57 -18.43 -1.11
C PRO A 153 12.44 -17.24 -0.17
N TYR A 154 12.70 -17.46 1.12
CA TYR A 154 12.65 -16.41 2.12
C TYR A 154 13.75 -16.59 3.16
N LYS A 155 14.04 -15.49 3.89
CA LYS A 155 14.99 -15.47 5.01
C LYS A 155 14.46 -14.57 6.12
N LEU A 156 14.62 -15.01 7.37
CA LEU A 156 14.28 -14.24 8.55
C LEU A 156 15.55 -13.58 9.10
N LEU A 157 15.45 -12.28 9.41
CA LEU A 157 16.55 -11.49 9.96
C LEU A 157 16.09 -10.77 11.23
N ARG A 158 17.00 -10.68 12.19
CA ARG A 158 16.91 -9.80 13.35
C ARG A 158 17.99 -8.76 13.16
N ASN A 159 17.63 -7.49 13.13
CA ASN A 159 18.55 -6.41 12.81
C ASN A 159 19.09 -5.78 14.11
N ASP A 160 20.24 -5.12 14.04
CA ASP A 160 20.91 -4.53 15.20
C ASP A 160 20.12 -3.38 15.86
N ASP A 161 19.21 -2.75 15.12
CA ASP A 161 18.28 -1.72 15.59
C ASP A 161 17.03 -2.29 16.30
N GLY A 162 16.98 -3.62 16.50
CA GLY A 162 15.84 -4.32 17.09
C GLY A 162 14.68 -4.59 16.12
N SER A 163 14.76 -4.11 14.89
CA SER A 163 13.76 -4.43 13.87
C SER A 163 13.90 -5.88 13.38
N VAL A 164 12.83 -6.40 12.79
CA VAL A 164 12.81 -7.76 12.25
C VAL A 164 12.39 -7.73 10.80
N THR A 165 13.00 -8.59 9.97
CA THR A 165 12.77 -8.59 8.52
C THR A 165 12.49 -10.00 8.00
N CYS A 166 11.44 -10.15 7.21
CA CYS A 166 11.23 -11.28 6.31
C CYS A 166 11.64 -10.84 4.90
N ALA A 167 12.75 -11.37 4.39
CA ALA A 167 13.18 -11.13 3.02
C ALA A 167 12.64 -12.26 2.12
N VAL A 168 11.84 -11.92 1.12
CA VAL A 168 11.34 -12.83 0.08
C VAL A 168 11.95 -12.45 -1.26
N GLY A 169 12.13 -13.39 -2.18
CA GLY A 169 12.63 -13.06 -3.50
C GLY A 169 13.08 -14.27 -4.30
N THR A 170 13.21 -14.10 -5.61
CA THR A 170 13.65 -15.18 -6.51
C THR A 170 14.26 -14.64 -7.80
N LEU A 171 14.83 -15.54 -8.59
CA LEU A 171 15.18 -15.30 -9.99
C LEU A 171 13.95 -15.59 -10.85
N GLU A 172 13.50 -14.61 -11.60
CA GLU A 172 12.44 -14.80 -12.61
C GLU A 172 13.05 -15.38 -13.89
N TRP A 173 12.43 -16.43 -14.44
CA TRP A 173 13.08 -17.26 -15.49
C TRP A 173 12.93 -16.69 -16.90
N VAL A 174 11.85 -15.93 -17.19
CA VAL A 174 11.62 -15.37 -18.54
C VAL A 174 12.72 -14.38 -18.92
N ARG A 175 12.99 -13.42 -18.03
CA ARG A 175 13.99 -12.37 -18.23
C ARG A 175 15.30 -12.64 -17.49
N ARG A 176 15.33 -13.65 -16.62
CA ARG A 176 16.48 -14.00 -15.76
C ARG A 176 16.92 -12.83 -14.87
N MET A 177 15.94 -12.06 -14.40
CA MET A 177 16.14 -10.95 -13.49
C MET A 177 15.79 -11.34 -12.05
N LYS A 178 16.50 -10.76 -11.09
CA LYS A 178 16.28 -11.02 -9.67
C LYS A 178 15.41 -9.92 -9.07
N TRP A 179 14.51 -10.33 -8.18
CA TRP A 179 13.82 -9.43 -7.28
C TRP A 179 13.87 -9.96 -5.86
N SER A 180 13.86 -9.04 -4.91
CA SER A 180 13.66 -9.33 -3.50
C SER A 180 12.90 -8.19 -2.84
N VAL A 181 12.07 -8.53 -1.87
CA VAL A 181 11.41 -7.58 -1.00
C VAL A 181 11.75 -7.92 0.44
N GLN A 182 12.27 -6.94 1.16
CA GLN A 182 12.55 -7.02 2.59
C GLN A 182 11.41 -6.35 3.35
N ILE A 183 10.58 -7.17 3.98
CA ILE A 183 9.41 -6.73 4.75
C ILE A 183 9.86 -6.59 6.19
N THR A 184 9.92 -5.35 6.69
CA THR A 184 10.50 -5.02 8.00
C THR A 184 9.47 -4.40 8.94
N VAL A 185 9.40 -4.91 10.17
CA VAL A 185 8.65 -4.34 11.30
C VAL A 185 9.63 -3.82 12.33
N PHE A 186 9.43 -2.56 12.75
CA PHE A 186 10.28 -1.87 13.72
C PHE A 186 9.73 -2.01 15.14
N PRO A 187 10.55 -1.93 16.19
CA PRO A 187 10.07 -2.09 17.56
C PRO A 187 9.02 -1.05 17.96
N ASP A 188 9.24 0.20 17.56
CA ASP A 188 8.56 1.40 18.07
C ASP A 188 7.64 2.08 17.02
N ARG A 189 7.30 1.39 15.91
CA ARG A 189 6.54 2.01 14.81
C ARG A 189 5.22 1.31 14.51
N SER A 190 4.21 2.10 14.19
CA SER A 190 2.94 1.62 13.64
C SER A 190 2.95 1.57 12.10
N CYS A 191 4.11 1.34 11.49
CA CYS A 191 4.26 1.08 10.06
C CYS A 191 5.18 -0.12 9.83
N PHE A 192 5.01 -0.79 8.70
CA PHE A 192 6.03 -1.68 8.17
C PHE A 192 6.62 -1.13 6.88
N GLN A 193 7.86 -1.50 6.61
CA GLN A 193 8.61 -1.09 5.43
C GLN A 193 8.77 -2.26 4.47
N ASN A 194 8.56 -2.03 3.19
CA ASN A 194 8.97 -2.90 2.12
C ASN A 194 10.16 -2.26 1.40
N ARG A 195 11.35 -2.83 1.55
CA ARG A 195 12.49 -2.44 0.73
C ARG A 195 12.54 -3.33 -0.49
N ILE A 196 12.32 -2.72 -1.66
CA ILE A 196 12.34 -3.38 -2.96
C ILE A 196 13.78 -3.39 -3.47
N LEU A 197 14.25 -4.54 -3.93
CA LEU A 197 15.55 -4.72 -4.56
C LEU A 197 15.37 -5.45 -5.88
N LEU A 198 15.76 -4.82 -6.97
CA LEU A 198 15.71 -5.37 -8.32
C LEU A 198 17.12 -5.46 -8.89
N ALA A 199 17.42 -6.52 -9.63
CA ALA A 199 18.70 -6.67 -10.27
C ALA A 199 18.60 -7.35 -11.64
N ASN A 200 19.36 -6.83 -12.61
CA ASN A 200 19.61 -7.49 -13.87
C ASN A 200 21.00 -8.13 -13.86
N PRO A 201 21.13 -9.42 -13.47
CA PRO A 201 22.43 -10.10 -13.44
C PRO A 201 22.93 -10.57 -14.82
N THR A 202 22.18 -10.28 -15.88
CA THR A 202 22.50 -10.74 -17.24
C THR A 202 23.48 -9.81 -17.93
N LEU A 203 24.06 -10.25 -19.02
CA LEU A 203 24.98 -9.46 -19.87
C LEU A 203 24.25 -8.57 -20.90
N THR A 204 22.92 -8.57 -20.87
CA THR A 204 22.08 -7.84 -21.83
C THR A 204 21.11 -6.92 -21.13
N HIS A 205 20.71 -5.86 -21.81
CA HIS A 205 19.60 -5.04 -21.37
C HIS A 205 18.32 -5.89 -21.31
N ASN A 206 17.53 -5.68 -20.28
CA ASN A 206 16.22 -6.29 -20.13
C ASN A 206 15.13 -5.23 -19.96
N ASN A 207 14.03 -5.42 -20.65
CA ASN A 207 12.86 -4.58 -20.43
C ASN A 207 12.25 -4.93 -19.07
N ALA A 208 12.12 -3.95 -18.19
CA ALA A 208 11.66 -4.13 -16.83
C ALA A 208 10.36 -3.39 -16.56
N TYR A 209 9.59 -3.95 -15.65
CA TYR A 209 8.33 -3.48 -15.12
C TYR A 209 8.31 -3.81 -13.62
N PHE A 210 7.84 -2.90 -12.79
CA PHE A 210 7.59 -3.20 -11.38
C PHE A 210 6.38 -2.42 -10.86
N TRP A 211 5.47 -3.17 -10.22
CA TRP A 211 4.36 -2.63 -9.44
C TRP A 211 4.08 -3.55 -8.25
N ALA A 212 3.95 -2.94 -7.06
CA ALA A 212 3.41 -3.59 -5.88
C ALA A 212 1.89 -3.35 -5.87
N ASN A 213 1.10 -4.43 -5.92
CA ASN A 213 -0.36 -4.36 -5.88
C ASN A 213 -0.84 -4.76 -4.49
N ALA A 214 -1.43 -3.83 -3.77
CA ALA A 214 -1.95 -4.09 -2.45
C ALA A 214 -3.46 -3.88 -2.38
N ALA A 215 -4.18 -4.87 -1.90
CA ALA A 215 -5.61 -4.79 -1.67
C ALA A 215 -5.91 -4.11 -0.33
N VAL A 216 -6.91 -3.23 -0.33
CA VAL A 216 -7.51 -2.63 0.87
C VAL A 216 -9.03 -2.72 0.78
N HIS A 217 -9.73 -2.80 1.91
CA HIS A 217 -11.18 -2.91 1.92
C HIS A 217 -11.87 -1.77 1.18
N ALA A 218 -12.89 -2.10 0.39
CA ALA A 218 -13.73 -1.16 -0.31
C ALA A 218 -15.17 -1.20 0.22
N TRP A 219 -15.54 -0.18 0.99
CA TRP A 219 -16.91 0.08 1.40
C TRP A 219 -17.45 1.31 0.67
N ASP A 220 -18.75 1.47 0.58
CA ASP A 220 -19.38 2.57 -0.18
C ASP A 220 -18.86 3.96 0.20
N ASP A 221 -18.52 4.16 1.45
CA ASP A 221 -17.98 5.38 2.01
C ASP A 221 -16.44 5.39 2.14
N THR A 222 -15.77 4.50 1.42
CA THR A 222 -14.31 4.55 1.25
C THR A 222 -13.93 5.65 0.27
N LYS A 223 -13.04 6.55 0.70
CA LYS A 223 -12.47 7.61 -0.12
C LYS A 223 -10.99 7.38 -0.36
N VAL A 224 -10.60 7.39 -1.63
CA VAL A 224 -9.20 7.33 -2.07
C VAL A 224 -8.65 8.73 -2.30
N SER A 225 -7.40 8.94 -1.91
CA SER A 225 -6.69 10.21 -2.07
C SER A 225 -5.26 9.99 -2.51
N PHE A 226 -4.78 10.83 -3.43
CA PHE A 226 -3.37 11.02 -3.77
C PHE A 226 -3.11 12.50 -4.10
N PRO A 227 -1.85 12.99 -3.99
CA PRO A 227 -1.56 14.43 -4.04
C PRO A 227 -1.95 15.16 -5.34
N PRO A 228 -1.75 14.58 -6.55
CA PRO A 228 -2.06 15.26 -7.80
C PRO A 228 -3.55 15.55 -8.00
N THR A 229 -3.85 16.66 -8.68
CA THR A 229 -5.22 17.06 -9.09
C THR A 229 -5.65 16.49 -10.42
N ALA A 230 -4.87 15.60 -10.96
CA ALA A 230 -5.19 14.92 -12.20
C ALA A 230 -4.89 13.44 -12.07
N TYR A 231 -5.68 12.63 -12.78
CA TYR A 231 -5.36 11.22 -13.00
C TYR A 231 -5.10 10.98 -14.49
N THR A 232 -4.41 9.90 -14.80
CA THR A 232 -4.20 9.40 -16.14
C THR A 232 -4.49 7.89 -16.18
N TYR A 233 -4.45 7.29 -17.36
CA TYR A 233 -4.58 5.83 -17.52
C TYR A 233 -3.46 5.28 -18.40
N ALA A 234 -3.16 4.00 -18.21
CA ALA A 234 -2.17 3.32 -19.02
C ALA A 234 -2.66 3.17 -20.46
N GLY A 235 -1.82 3.50 -21.43
CA GLY A 235 -2.13 3.29 -22.83
C GLY A 235 -1.74 4.44 -23.75
N ARG A 236 -2.30 4.45 -24.96
CA ARG A 236 -1.95 5.44 -26.01
C ARG A 236 -2.45 6.86 -25.69
N ARG A 237 -3.52 6.98 -24.91
CA ARG A 237 -4.11 8.26 -24.55
C ARG A 237 -3.77 8.54 -23.09
N ARG A 238 -2.82 9.46 -22.88
CA ARG A 238 -2.30 9.83 -21.56
C ARG A 238 -2.69 11.23 -21.14
N ASP A 239 -3.73 11.79 -21.76
CA ASP A 239 -4.20 13.14 -21.42
C ASP A 239 -4.66 13.13 -19.95
N PRO A 240 -4.07 13.97 -19.08
CA PRO A 240 -4.50 14.06 -17.69
C PRO A 240 -5.97 14.49 -17.61
N GLN A 241 -6.72 13.84 -16.74
CA GLN A 241 -8.11 14.15 -16.44
C GLN A 241 -8.21 14.75 -15.04
N PRO A 242 -9.15 15.65 -14.76
CA PRO A 242 -9.31 16.24 -13.43
C PRO A 242 -9.54 15.19 -12.34
N TRP A 243 -8.90 15.37 -11.18
CA TRP A 243 -9.04 14.54 -10.00
C TRP A 243 -9.24 15.41 -8.74
N PRO A 244 -10.08 15.04 -7.78
CA PRO A 244 -10.97 13.87 -7.81
C PRO A 244 -12.28 14.12 -8.56
N ILE A 245 -12.62 15.37 -8.89
CA ILE A 245 -13.87 15.73 -9.56
C ILE A 245 -13.69 15.66 -11.07
N HIS A 246 -14.40 14.73 -11.71
CA HIS A 246 -14.44 14.57 -13.15
C HIS A 246 -15.90 14.50 -13.62
N GLU A 247 -16.29 15.35 -14.55
CA GLU A 247 -17.67 15.43 -15.08
C GLU A 247 -18.74 15.51 -13.96
N GLY A 248 -18.49 16.31 -12.93
CA GLY A 248 -19.39 16.50 -11.80
C GLY A 248 -19.44 15.35 -10.79
N ARG A 249 -18.62 14.33 -10.95
CA ARG A 249 -18.54 13.16 -10.07
C ARG A 249 -17.23 13.14 -9.30
N ASP A 250 -17.28 12.95 -7.99
CA ASP A 250 -16.09 12.75 -7.14
C ASP A 250 -15.65 11.27 -7.24
N LEU A 251 -14.66 11.00 -8.09
CA LEU A 251 -14.09 9.66 -8.33
C LEU A 251 -13.24 9.15 -7.18
N GLY A 252 -12.91 10.01 -6.21
CA GLY A 252 -12.25 9.58 -4.97
C GLY A 252 -13.14 8.64 -4.14
N TRP A 253 -14.46 8.73 -4.25
CA TRP A 253 -15.38 7.82 -3.55
C TRP A 253 -15.57 6.52 -4.31
N TYR A 254 -15.32 5.36 -3.65
CA TYR A 254 -15.51 4.04 -4.23
C TYR A 254 -16.89 3.86 -4.87
N LYS A 255 -17.97 4.27 -4.18
CA LYS A 255 -19.34 4.20 -4.70
C LYS A 255 -19.56 4.90 -6.04
N ASN A 256 -18.68 5.81 -6.41
CA ASN A 256 -18.76 6.57 -7.67
C ASN A 256 -17.96 5.93 -8.81
N THR A 257 -17.39 4.75 -8.62
CA THR A 257 -16.56 4.03 -9.59
C THR A 257 -17.28 2.78 -10.10
N PRO A 258 -18.22 2.90 -11.08
CA PRO A 258 -19.08 1.77 -11.48
C PRO A 258 -18.37 0.68 -12.28
N ARG A 259 -17.22 0.97 -12.89
CA ARG A 259 -16.51 0.05 -13.79
C ARG A 259 -15.11 -0.24 -13.26
N ALA A 260 -14.58 -1.42 -13.62
CA ALA A 260 -13.17 -1.72 -13.42
C ALA A 260 -12.29 -0.68 -14.11
N PHE A 261 -11.41 -0.05 -13.34
CA PHE A 261 -10.60 1.05 -13.86
C PHE A 261 -9.33 1.29 -13.04
N ASP A 262 -8.28 1.71 -13.74
CA ASP A 262 -7.01 2.18 -13.19
C ASP A 262 -6.96 3.71 -13.15
N TYR A 263 -6.86 4.28 -11.97
CA TYR A 263 -6.66 5.71 -11.77
C TYR A 263 -5.21 5.96 -11.34
N PHE A 264 -4.33 6.21 -12.32
CA PHE A 264 -2.94 6.57 -12.05
C PHE A 264 -2.84 8.04 -11.65
N SER A 265 -1.99 8.38 -10.71
CA SER A 265 -1.66 9.77 -10.44
C SER A 265 -1.10 10.41 -11.72
N GLY A 266 -1.64 11.57 -12.11
CA GLY A 266 -1.25 12.23 -13.38
C GLY A 266 0.19 12.74 -13.40
N THR A 267 0.82 12.84 -12.22
CA THR A 267 2.23 13.20 -12.01
C THR A 267 2.80 12.34 -10.87
N PRO A 268 4.13 12.27 -10.69
CA PRO A 268 4.72 11.57 -9.56
C PRO A 268 4.15 12.00 -8.22
N ALA A 269 3.82 11.03 -7.37
CA ALA A 269 3.17 11.24 -6.08
C ALA A 269 3.90 10.46 -4.99
N ASP A 270 3.86 10.98 -3.75
CA ASP A 270 4.51 10.36 -2.60
C ASP A 270 3.62 9.33 -1.91
N PHE A 271 2.30 9.49 -1.99
CA PHE A 271 1.38 8.58 -1.34
C PHE A 271 0.12 8.29 -2.17
N VAL A 272 -0.54 7.20 -1.81
CA VAL A 272 -1.94 6.93 -2.07
C VAL A 272 -2.55 6.38 -0.79
N ALA A 273 -3.76 6.81 -0.45
CA ALA A 273 -4.45 6.41 0.77
C ALA A 273 -5.91 6.10 0.50
N ALA A 274 -6.48 5.20 1.30
CA ALA A 274 -7.91 4.93 1.36
C ALA A 274 -8.41 5.14 2.78
N TYR A 275 -9.50 5.88 2.95
CA TYR A 275 -10.11 6.15 4.25
C TYR A 275 -11.59 5.85 4.22
N ASN A 276 -12.06 5.06 5.18
CA ASN A 276 -13.47 4.77 5.38
C ASN A 276 -14.07 5.72 6.42
N GLN A 277 -15.08 6.49 6.02
CA GLN A 277 -15.66 7.54 6.86
C GLN A 277 -16.48 7.02 8.04
N GLN A 278 -17.25 5.94 7.86
CA GLN A 278 -18.11 5.40 8.92
C GLN A 278 -17.30 4.63 9.96
N ARG A 279 -16.25 3.93 9.53
CA ARG A 279 -15.34 3.18 10.41
C ARG A 279 -14.26 4.06 11.02
N ASP A 280 -14.12 5.28 10.50
CA ASP A 280 -13.12 6.29 10.92
C ASP A 280 -11.69 5.70 10.93
N CYS A 281 -11.35 4.91 9.91
CA CYS A 281 -10.06 4.25 9.74
C CYS A 281 -9.69 4.09 8.26
N GLY A 282 -8.42 3.78 8.01
CA GLY A 282 -7.93 3.62 6.64
C GLY A 282 -6.51 3.11 6.55
N SER A 283 -5.99 3.12 5.34
CA SER A 283 -4.66 2.61 4.97
C SER A 283 -3.89 3.65 4.16
N VAL A 284 -2.62 3.80 4.45
CA VAL A 284 -1.71 4.67 3.70
C VAL A 284 -0.56 3.85 3.14
N LEU A 285 -0.29 4.04 1.85
CA LEU A 285 0.96 3.68 1.19
C LEU A 285 1.74 4.97 0.94
N PHE A 286 2.93 5.07 1.51
CA PHE A 286 3.90 6.11 1.21
C PHE A 286 5.14 5.52 0.53
N ALA A 287 5.59 6.14 -0.56
CA ALA A 287 6.88 5.88 -1.20
C ALA A 287 7.32 7.13 -1.94
N SER A 288 8.59 7.55 -1.73
CA SER A 288 9.10 8.78 -2.34
C SER A 288 8.89 8.83 -3.84
N ARG A 289 8.33 9.93 -4.34
CA ARG A 289 8.11 10.19 -5.76
C ARG A 289 9.40 10.21 -6.58
N ASP A 290 10.54 10.40 -5.93
CA ASP A 290 11.84 10.46 -6.61
C ASP A 290 12.36 9.06 -6.98
N GLN A 291 11.82 8.02 -6.34
CA GLN A 291 12.24 6.63 -6.54
C GLN A 291 11.11 5.75 -7.10
N SER A 292 9.89 5.96 -6.62
CA SER A 292 8.69 5.25 -7.04
C SER A 292 7.66 6.26 -7.55
N PHE A 293 7.69 6.57 -8.84
CA PHE A 293 6.93 7.68 -9.44
C PHE A 293 5.43 7.43 -9.43
N GLY A 294 5.03 6.21 -9.77
CA GLY A 294 3.63 5.86 -9.98
C GLY A 294 2.91 5.53 -8.67
N LYS A 295 1.80 6.20 -8.46
CA LYS A 295 0.77 5.82 -7.50
C LYS A 295 -0.53 5.67 -8.25
N LYS A 296 -1.29 4.64 -7.90
CA LYS A 296 -2.62 4.48 -8.46
C LYS A 296 -3.56 3.82 -7.46
N PHE A 297 -4.85 4.00 -7.71
CA PHE A 297 -5.81 3.05 -7.21
C PHE A 297 -6.50 2.32 -8.37
N TRP A 298 -6.81 1.07 -8.14
CA TRP A 298 -7.58 0.24 -9.06
C TRP A 298 -8.83 -0.28 -8.36
N THR A 299 -9.91 -0.45 -9.10
CA THR A 299 -11.20 -0.95 -8.60
C THR A 299 -11.83 -1.91 -9.58
N TRP A 300 -12.51 -2.95 -9.09
CA TRP A 300 -13.42 -3.78 -9.89
C TRP A 300 -14.67 -2.98 -10.31
N GLY A 301 -15.04 -1.96 -9.54
CA GLY A 301 -16.22 -1.15 -9.73
C GLY A 301 -17.46 -1.70 -9.03
N THR A 302 -18.47 -0.82 -8.88
CA THR A 302 -19.70 -1.08 -8.13
C THR A 302 -20.85 -1.61 -8.99
N ALA A 303 -20.66 -1.72 -10.31
CA ALA A 303 -21.64 -2.36 -11.20
C ALA A 303 -21.53 -3.90 -11.12
N ARG A 304 -22.55 -4.60 -11.61
CA ARG A 304 -22.60 -6.07 -11.63
C ARG A 304 -21.34 -6.73 -12.20
N SER A 305 -20.74 -6.14 -13.23
CA SER A 305 -19.48 -6.64 -13.83
C SER A 305 -18.29 -6.58 -12.89
N GLY A 306 -18.33 -5.72 -11.88
CA GLY A 306 -17.33 -5.67 -10.80
C GLY A 306 -17.71 -6.56 -9.63
N LEU A 307 -18.98 -6.52 -9.20
CA LEU A 307 -19.46 -7.28 -8.05
C LEU A 307 -19.35 -8.80 -8.23
N ILE A 308 -19.43 -9.32 -9.46
CA ILE A 308 -19.26 -10.76 -9.75
C ILE A 308 -17.88 -11.29 -9.30
N TRP A 309 -16.88 -10.41 -9.18
CA TRP A 309 -15.55 -10.82 -8.74
C TRP A 309 -15.48 -11.18 -7.25
N GLU A 310 -16.46 -10.80 -6.43
CA GLU A 310 -16.60 -11.34 -5.08
C GLU A 310 -16.83 -12.85 -5.14
N ASP A 311 -17.82 -13.29 -5.92
CA ASP A 311 -18.11 -14.72 -6.09
C ASP A 311 -16.95 -15.51 -6.69
N ILE A 312 -16.09 -14.85 -7.49
CA ILE A 312 -14.95 -15.50 -8.16
C ILE A 312 -13.75 -15.61 -7.22
N LEU A 313 -13.47 -14.60 -6.41
CA LEU A 313 -12.20 -14.42 -5.71
C LEU A 313 -12.25 -14.59 -4.20
N THR A 314 -13.42 -14.47 -3.58
CA THR A 314 -13.60 -14.65 -2.14
C THR A 314 -14.91 -15.40 -1.84
N ASP A 315 -15.14 -15.72 -0.58
CA ASP A 315 -16.40 -16.31 -0.14
C ASP A 315 -17.27 -15.29 0.63
N ALA A 316 -16.64 -14.44 1.47
CA ALA A 316 -17.40 -13.56 2.36
C ALA A 316 -16.69 -12.23 2.69
N ASP A 317 -15.49 -11.99 2.15
CA ASP A 317 -14.67 -10.82 2.54
C ASP A 317 -15.08 -9.53 1.83
N GLY A 318 -16.00 -9.61 0.87
CA GLY A 318 -16.51 -8.47 0.13
C GLY A 318 -15.51 -7.86 -0.86
N GLN A 319 -15.84 -6.67 -1.33
CA GLN A 319 -15.05 -5.94 -2.30
C GLN A 319 -13.77 -5.35 -1.70
N TYR A 320 -12.77 -5.20 -2.56
CA TYR A 320 -11.55 -4.46 -2.29
C TYR A 320 -11.23 -3.54 -3.46
N ILE A 321 -10.43 -2.54 -3.18
CA ILE A 321 -9.69 -1.73 -4.16
C ILE A 321 -8.20 -2.00 -3.97
N GLU A 322 -7.40 -1.66 -4.97
CA GLU A 322 -5.95 -1.78 -4.85
C GLU A 322 -5.30 -0.41 -4.77
N LEU A 323 -4.48 -0.21 -3.74
CA LEU A 323 -3.53 0.88 -3.66
C LEU A 323 -2.20 0.36 -4.17
N GLN A 324 -1.62 1.01 -5.16
CA GLN A 324 -0.46 0.48 -5.84
C GLN A 324 0.66 1.52 -5.97
N SER A 325 1.89 1.01 -5.93
CA SER A 325 3.13 1.76 -6.13
C SER A 325 3.93 1.13 -7.26
N GLY A 326 4.47 1.97 -8.13
CA GLY A 326 5.24 1.53 -9.29
C GLY A 326 6.50 2.35 -9.54
N ARG A 327 7.52 1.71 -10.10
CA ARG A 327 8.78 2.37 -10.47
C ARG A 327 8.57 3.49 -11.48
N LEU A 328 7.61 3.34 -12.39
CA LEU A 328 7.24 4.32 -13.41
C LEU A 328 5.82 4.83 -13.21
N LEU A 329 5.46 5.89 -13.92
CA LEU A 329 4.20 6.61 -13.70
C LEU A 329 2.96 5.77 -13.97
N THR A 330 2.99 4.91 -14.99
CA THR A 330 1.87 4.02 -15.33
C THR A 330 2.32 2.59 -15.56
N GLN A 331 1.39 1.65 -15.45
CA GLN A 331 1.63 0.24 -15.81
C GLN A 331 1.82 0.01 -17.32
N GLY A 332 1.56 1.01 -18.15
CA GLY A 332 1.88 0.99 -19.58
C GLY A 332 3.35 1.25 -19.87
N ASP A 333 4.08 1.75 -18.89
CA ASP A 333 5.48 2.10 -19.02
C ASP A 333 6.38 0.93 -18.61
N SER A 334 7.56 0.90 -19.20
CA SER A 334 8.65 -0.01 -18.86
C SER A 334 9.97 0.73 -19.07
N TRP A 335 11.02 0.27 -18.42
CA TRP A 335 12.35 0.85 -18.61
C TRP A 335 13.36 -0.22 -19.03
N LEU A 336 14.39 0.23 -19.70
CA LEU A 336 15.49 -0.62 -20.08
C LEU A 336 16.46 -0.74 -18.91
N PHE A 337 16.45 -1.91 -18.26
CA PHE A 337 17.31 -2.18 -17.11
C PHE A 337 18.66 -2.71 -17.61
N GLU A 338 19.69 -1.94 -17.38
CA GLU A 338 21.03 -2.22 -17.90
C GLU A 338 21.67 -3.47 -17.31
N PRO A 339 22.63 -4.09 -18.02
CA PRO A 339 23.40 -5.23 -17.52
C PRO A 339 24.08 -4.91 -16.19
N HIS A 340 24.04 -5.87 -15.25
CA HIS A 340 24.66 -5.81 -13.92
C HIS A 340 24.20 -4.66 -13.03
N MET A 341 23.13 -3.94 -13.41
CA MET A 341 22.56 -2.87 -12.59
C MET A 341 21.63 -3.43 -11.51
N GLN A 342 21.54 -2.66 -10.43
CA GLN A 342 20.63 -2.88 -9.32
C GLN A 342 19.90 -1.57 -9.00
N GLU A 343 18.64 -1.68 -8.61
CA GLU A 343 17.83 -0.58 -8.09
C GLU A 343 17.21 -0.98 -6.76
N SER A 344 17.05 -0.02 -5.87
CA SER A 344 16.31 -0.25 -4.63
C SER A 344 15.59 1.01 -4.18
N TRP A 345 14.44 0.84 -3.54
CA TRP A 345 13.67 1.91 -2.88
C TRP A 345 12.85 1.33 -1.75
N GLU A 346 12.17 2.21 -1.01
CA GLU A 346 11.39 1.87 0.17
C GLU A 346 9.95 2.32 0.02
N GLU A 347 9.04 1.48 0.52
CA GLU A 347 7.61 1.74 0.61
C GLU A 347 7.18 1.52 2.06
N TYR A 348 6.37 2.42 2.60
CA TYR A 348 5.86 2.35 3.97
C TYR A 348 4.36 2.17 3.95
N TRP A 349 3.88 1.20 4.71
CA TRP A 349 2.47 0.89 4.88
C TRP A 349 2.07 1.08 6.32
N PHE A 350 1.00 1.82 6.57
CA PHE A 350 0.52 2.04 7.92
C PHE A 350 -0.99 2.30 7.96
N PRO A 351 -1.66 1.86 9.08
CA PRO A 351 -3.04 2.17 9.34
C PRO A 351 -3.18 3.60 9.86
N ILE A 352 -4.35 4.18 9.62
CA ILE A 352 -4.79 5.45 10.18
C ILE A 352 -6.19 5.31 10.74
N LYS A 353 -6.51 6.05 11.82
CA LYS A 353 -7.80 5.96 12.49
C LYS A 353 -8.19 7.25 13.22
N GLN A 354 -9.50 7.41 13.47
CA GLN A 354 -10.05 8.49 14.28
C GLN A 354 -9.60 9.88 13.81
N MET A 355 -9.55 10.09 12.48
CA MET A 355 -9.11 11.34 11.87
C MET A 355 -10.25 12.12 11.23
N ASP A 356 -11.46 11.51 11.12
CA ASP A 356 -12.61 12.10 10.45
C ASP A 356 -12.34 12.41 8.96
N GLY A 357 -11.46 11.64 8.34
CA GLY A 357 -11.01 11.80 6.96
C GLY A 357 -9.50 11.74 6.80
N PHE A 358 -9.04 12.11 5.62
CA PHE A 358 -7.63 12.10 5.27
C PHE A 358 -7.30 13.23 4.28
N ALA A 359 -6.22 13.96 4.53
CA ALA A 359 -5.76 15.03 3.65
C ALA A 359 -4.36 14.80 3.07
N SER A 360 -3.40 14.34 3.87
CA SER A 360 -2.01 14.16 3.43
C SER A 360 -1.24 13.20 4.33
N ALA A 361 -0.12 12.67 3.82
CA ALA A 361 0.81 11.86 4.59
C ALA A 361 2.24 11.98 4.09
N ASN A 362 3.17 11.64 5.00
CA ASN A 362 4.54 11.26 4.70
C ASN A 362 4.84 9.93 5.43
N GLN A 363 6.10 9.48 5.45
CA GLN A 363 6.48 8.24 6.13
C GLN A 363 6.25 8.25 7.65
N ASP A 364 6.24 9.43 8.26
CA ASP A 364 6.22 9.61 9.71
C ASP A 364 4.83 9.94 10.25
N ALA A 365 3.92 10.49 9.42
CA ALA A 365 2.61 10.93 9.87
C ALA A 365 1.58 11.02 8.75
N ALA A 366 0.31 10.89 9.13
CA ALA A 366 -0.86 11.28 8.35
C ALA A 366 -1.61 12.42 9.05
N VAL A 367 -2.24 13.28 8.24
CA VAL A 367 -3.00 14.45 8.74
C VAL A 367 -4.33 14.56 8.04
N ASN A 368 -5.34 15.02 8.79
CA ASN A 368 -6.59 15.52 8.25
C ASN A 368 -6.94 16.92 8.77
N PHE A 369 -7.61 17.67 7.90
CA PHE A 369 -8.23 18.96 8.20
C PHE A 369 -9.69 18.94 7.76
N ALA A 370 -10.61 19.14 8.68
CA ALA A 370 -12.04 19.20 8.37
C ALA A 370 -12.67 20.45 9.00
N VAL A 371 -13.39 21.22 8.20
CA VAL A 371 -14.13 22.38 8.72
C VAL A 371 -15.58 21.99 8.93
N ARG A 372 -16.07 22.10 10.18
CA ARG A 372 -17.43 21.80 10.57
C ARG A 372 -17.95 22.86 11.53
N GLN A 373 -19.11 23.42 11.24
CA GLN A 373 -19.81 24.39 12.14
C GLN A 373 -18.90 25.52 12.65
N GLY A 374 -18.02 26.06 11.78
CA GLY A 374 -17.10 27.13 12.15
C GLY A 374 -15.89 26.74 12.99
N LYS A 375 -15.70 25.42 13.20
CA LYS A 375 -14.49 24.83 13.78
C LYS A 375 -13.63 24.14 12.72
N LEU A 376 -12.33 24.19 12.91
CA LEU A 376 -11.35 23.42 12.16
C LEU A 376 -10.90 22.26 13.03
N LEU A 377 -11.26 21.06 12.67
CA LEU A 377 -10.68 19.85 13.22
C LEU A 377 -9.30 19.65 12.59
N VAL A 378 -8.29 19.44 13.42
CA VAL A 378 -6.94 18.98 13.05
C VAL A 378 -6.74 17.62 13.67
N ALA A 379 -6.43 16.61 12.86
CA ALA A 379 -6.20 15.26 13.32
C ALA A 379 -4.89 14.72 12.77
N LEU A 380 -4.14 13.99 13.60
CA LEU A 380 -2.84 13.41 13.30
C LEU A 380 -2.78 11.95 13.75
N ASN A 381 -2.22 11.08 12.91
CA ASN A 381 -1.68 9.80 13.31
C ASN A 381 -0.19 9.78 12.96
N VAL A 382 0.66 9.35 13.89
CA VAL A 382 2.10 9.25 13.67
C VAL A 382 2.53 7.78 13.61
N THR A 383 3.58 7.51 12.85
CA THR A 383 4.10 6.12 12.69
C THR A 383 5.21 5.79 13.67
N ARG A 384 5.79 6.78 14.36
CA ARG A 384 6.80 6.64 15.41
C ARG A 384 6.58 7.64 16.54
N PRO A 385 7.17 7.43 17.73
CA PRO A 385 7.05 8.39 18.82
C PRO A 385 7.67 9.75 18.50
N PHE A 386 7.00 10.82 18.91
CA PHE A 386 7.49 12.20 18.88
C PHE A 386 7.24 12.84 20.25
N PRO A 387 8.17 12.65 21.20
CA PRO A 387 8.07 13.32 22.49
C PRO A 387 8.29 14.83 22.34
N GLU A 388 7.45 15.61 23.02
CA GLU A 388 7.55 17.07 23.03
C GLU A 388 7.45 17.72 21.61
N ALA A 389 6.72 17.08 20.67
CA ALA A 389 6.51 17.63 19.34
C ALA A 389 5.76 18.95 19.38
N THR A 390 6.14 19.89 18.55
CA THR A 390 5.35 21.11 18.33
C THR A 390 4.39 20.89 17.17
N VAL A 391 3.09 20.93 17.44
CA VAL A 391 2.03 20.96 16.42
C VAL A 391 1.63 22.40 16.21
N SER A 392 1.79 22.92 14.98
CA SER A 392 1.32 24.26 14.64
C SER A 392 0.49 24.24 13.35
N VAL A 393 -0.50 25.11 13.30
CA VAL A 393 -1.36 25.32 12.13
C VAL A 393 -1.23 26.75 11.67
N SER A 394 -0.85 26.93 10.40
CA SER A 394 -0.67 28.23 9.79
C SER A 394 -1.55 28.40 8.56
N THR A 395 -2.01 29.62 8.32
CA THR A 395 -2.71 30.06 7.12
C THR A 395 -1.86 31.06 6.35
N ALA A 396 -2.36 31.58 5.25
CA ALA A 396 -1.72 32.71 4.55
C ALA A 396 -1.59 33.95 5.44
N GLY A 397 -2.46 34.10 6.49
CA GLY A 397 -2.43 35.19 7.44
C GLY A 397 -1.50 34.99 8.64
N GLY A 398 -0.77 33.89 8.70
CA GLY A 398 0.14 33.54 9.79
C GLY A 398 -0.31 32.31 10.58
N GLU A 399 0.40 32.05 11.69
CA GLU A 399 0.09 30.96 12.59
C GLU A 399 -1.20 31.24 13.38
N ILE A 400 -2.10 30.24 13.41
CA ILE A 400 -3.40 30.33 14.10
C ILE A 400 -3.51 29.36 15.27
N PHE A 401 -2.59 28.41 15.40
CA PHE A 401 -2.55 27.44 16.49
C PHE A 401 -1.14 26.90 16.69
N ARG A 402 -0.75 26.71 17.95
CA ARG A 402 0.49 26.03 18.34
C ARG A 402 0.27 25.31 19.67
N GLU A 403 0.71 24.07 19.78
CA GLU A 403 0.68 23.26 20.99
C GLU A 403 1.88 22.32 21.02
N SER A 404 2.45 22.10 22.21
CA SER A 404 3.39 21.01 22.43
C SER A 404 2.62 19.75 22.80
N ALA A 405 2.92 18.63 22.15
CA ALA A 405 2.22 17.37 22.33
C ALA A 405 3.18 16.19 22.31
N ASN A 406 2.91 15.18 23.14
CA ASN A 406 3.53 13.87 23.00
C ASN A 406 2.71 13.04 22.02
N LEU A 407 3.25 12.75 20.84
CA LEU A 407 2.56 11.97 19.83
C LEU A 407 3.08 10.55 19.85
N GLN A 408 2.15 9.59 19.91
CA GLN A 408 2.47 8.16 19.97
C GLN A 408 1.86 7.40 18.79
N PRO A 409 2.56 6.37 18.27
CA PRO A 409 1.97 5.46 17.29
C PRO A 409 0.72 4.78 17.85
N GLY A 410 -0.24 4.47 16.98
CA GLY A 410 -1.46 3.80 17.38
C GLY A 410 -2.47 4.69 18.13
N GLU A 411 -2.14 5.96 18.37
CA GLU A 411 -3.03 6.95 18.96
C GLU A 411 -3.35 8.06 17.96
N SER A 412 -4.57 8.62 18.03
CA SER A 412 -4.95 9.77 17.23
C SER A 412 -4.90 11.04 18.08
N TRP A 413 -4.04 11.99 17.71
CA TRP A 413 -4.07 13.34 18.28
C TRP A 413 -5.09 14.18 17.53
N ARG A 414 -6.01 14.83 18.25
CA ARG A 414 -7.09 15.63 17.68
C ARG A 414 -7.26 16.95 18.43
N ARG A 415 -7.49 18.04 17.68
CA ARG A 415 -7.84 19.36 18.22
C ARG A 415 -8.89 20.04 17.36
N GLU A 416 -9.81 20.71 18.02
CA GLU A 416 -10.75 21.63 17.39
C GLU A 416 -10.35 23.05 17.71
N ILE A 417 -10.09 23.84 16.68
CA ILE A 417 -9.77 25.26 16.78
C ILE A 417 -10.79 26.08 16.00
N ASN A 418 -10.81 27.39 16.22
CA ASN A 418 -11.70 28.24 15.42
C ASN A 418 -11.26 28.23 13.97
N ALA A 419 -12.20 27.95 13.06
CA ALA A 419 -11.89 27.97 11.64
C ALA A 419 -11.52 29.37 11.17
N PRO A 420 -10.45 29.55 10.39
CA PRO A 420 -10.13 30.86 9.82
C PRO A 420 -11.23 31.30 8.85
N PRO A 421 -11.48 32.63 8.72
CA PRO A 421 -12.59 33.14 7.91
C PRO A 421 -12.57 32.75 6.44
N LYS A 422 -11.41 32.40 5.90
CA LYS A 422 -11.20 31.81 4.55
C LYS A 422 -10.03 30.84 4.62
N PRO A 423 -10.27 29.53 4.75
CA PRO A 423 -9.19 28.58 4.72
C PRO A 423 -8.63 28.48 3.28
N GLN A 424 -7.57 29.22 3.00
CA GLN A 424 -6.90 29.12 1.69
C GLN A 424 -5.79 28.07 1.66
N ALA A 425 -5.14 27.80 2.78
CA ALA A 425 -4.20 26.73 3.00
C ALA A 425 -3.90 26.59 4.50
N CYS A 426 -3.79 25.35 5.00
CA CYS A 426 -3.24 25.08 6.31
C CYS A 426 -1.89 24.36 6.13
N ARG A 427 -0.89 24.78 6.90
CA ARG A 427 0.42 24.10 6.96
C ARG A 427 0.60 23.56 8.37
N LEU A 428 0.97 22.28 8.46
CA LEU A 428 1.44 21.66 9.69
C LEU A 428 2.98 21.67 9.68
N VAL A 429 3.59 22.06 10.79
CA VAL A 429 5.06 22.15 10.93
C VAL A 429 5.48 21.36 12.15
#